data_184d6ec21d8c65259a739a70edb0d37e
#
_entry.id   184d6ec21d8c65259a739a70edb0d37e
#
_cell.length_a   1.000
_cell.length_b   1.000
_cell.length_c   1.000
_cell.angle_alpha   90.00
_cell.angle_beta   90.00
_cell.angle_gamma   90.00
#
_symmetry.space_group_name_H-M   'P 1'
#
loop_
_entity.id
_entity.type
_entity.pdbx_description
1 polymer ?
#
loop_
_entity_poly.entity_id
_entity_poly.type
_entity_poly.pdbx_seq_one_letter_code
_entity_poly.pdbx_strand_id
1 'polypeptide(L)' 'MNNGTVKWFNAQKGYGFITNDNGTDDVFVHFSSIVSNGFKSLDEGQKVTFDTETDPKDSRKLRAINVCVA' A
#
# COMPACT_ATOMS: atom_id res chain seq x y z
N MET A 1 12.38 -0.86 4.25
CA MET A 1 11.50 -1.12 3.10
C MET A 1 10.87 -2.48 3.25
N ASN A 2 9.58 -2.56 3.09
CA ASN A 2 8.83 -3.81 3.25
C ASN A 2 8.42 -4.36 1.91
N ASN A 3 8.27 -5.67 1.83
CA ASN A 3 7.71 -6.33 0.66
C ASN A 3 6.27 -6.74 0.96
N GLY A 4 5.41 -6.61 -0.01
CA GLY A 4 4.02 -6.99 0.16
C GLY A 4 3.33 -7.36 -1.13
N THR A 5 2.11 -7.81 -1.00
CA THR A 5 1.25 -8.17 -2.12
C THR A 5 -0.04 -7.38 -2.02
N VAL A 6 -0.46 -6.78 -3.11
CA VAL A 6 -1.71 -6.01 -3.13
C VAL A 6 -2.88 -6.97 -2.90
N LYS A 7 -3.62 -6.74 -1.84
CA LYS A 7 -4.82 -7.53 -1.52
C LYS A 7 -5.97 -7.12 -2.44
N TRP A 8 -6.20 -5.82 -2.54
CA TRP A 8 -7.12 -5.23 -3.49
C TRP A 8 -6.85 -3.73 -3.57
N PHE A 9 -7.27 -3.13 -4.66
CA PHE A 9 -7.14 -1.68 -4.84
C PHE A 9 -8.30 -1.17 -5.68
N ASN A 10 -8.94 -0.09 -5.22
CA ASN A 10 -10.04 0.54 -5.94
C ASN A 10 -9.53 1.83 -6.58
N ALA A 11 -9.32 1.79 -7.90
CA ALA A 11 -8.77 2.93 -8.63
C ALA A 11 -9.72 4.12 -8.66
N GLN A 12 -11.02 3.88 -8.58
CA GLN A 12 -12.00 4.97 -8.56
C GLN A 12 -11.99 5.74 -7.26
N LYS A 13 -11.83 5.03 -6.15
CA LYS A 13 -11.77 5.64 -4.83
C LYS A 13 -10.35 6.03 -4.44
N GLY A 14 -9.36 5.44 -5.11
CA GLY A 14 -7.95 5.78 -4.91
C GLY A 14 -7.32 5.18 -3.67
N TYR A 15 -7.81 4.04 -3.18
CA TYR A 15 -7.21 3.39 -2.03
C TYR A 15 -7.40 1.87 -2.08
N GLY A 16 -6.63 1.17 -1.24
CA GLY A 16 -6.70 -0.26 -1.15
C GLY A 16 -5.90 -0.76 0.04
N PHE A 17 -5.59 -2.05 0.02
CA PHE A 17 -4.81 -2.68 1.08
C PHE A 17 -3.72 -3.56 0.50
N ILE A 18 -2.59 -3.60 1.21
CA ILE A 18 -1.45 -4.45 0.88
C ILE A 18 -1.25 -5.42 2.04
N THR A 19 -1.10 -6.69 1.73
CA THR A 19 -0.73 -7.69 2.73
C THR A 19 0.79 -7.68 2.87
N ASN A 20 1.28 -7.41 4.08
CA ASN A 20 2.71 -7.39 4.35
C ASN A 20 3.24 -8.82 4.37
N ASP A 21 4.25 -9.11 3.55
CA ASP A 21 4.81 -10.46 3.45
C ASP A 21 5.46 -10.93 4.76
N ASN A 22 5.91 -10.00 5.59
CA ASN A 22 6.55 -10.29 6.87
C ASN A 22 5.59 -10.27 8.05
N GLY A 23 4.29 -10.13 7.79
CA GLY A 23 3.31 -10.03 8.87
C GLY A 23 1.96 -10.52 8.42
N THR A 24 1.02 -10.49 9.36
CA THR A 24 -0.34 -10.92 9.10
C THR A 24 -1.30 -9.74 8.92
N ASP A 25 -0.80 -8.53 9.13
CA ASP A 25 -1.65 -7.33 9.10
C ASP A 25 -1.70 -6.73 7.71
N ASP A 26 -2.89 -6.25 7.34
CA ASP A 26 -3.06 -5.50 6.11
C ASP A 26 -2.67 -4.05 6.36
N VAL A 27 -2.03 -3.45 5.35
CA VAL A 27 -1.57 -2.06 5.42
C VAL A 27 -2.38 -1.24 4.43
N PHE A 28 -2.96 -0.14 4.90
CA PHE A 28 -3.72 0.76 4.05
C PHE A 28 -2.80 1.48 3.07
N VAL A 29 -3.24 1.60 1.81
CA VAL A 29 -2.50 2.33 0.79
C VAL A 29 -3.45 3.30 0.07
N HIS A 30 -3.00 4.53 -0.11
CA HIS A 30 -3.71 5.56 -0.87
C HIS A 30 -2.92 5.87 -2.13
N PHE A 31 -3.62 6.26 -3.21
CA PHE A 31 -2.96 6.50 -4.50
C PHE A 31 -1.86 7.57 -4.41
N SER A 32 -2.00 8.52 -3.50
CA SER A 32 -0.99 9.56 -3.31
C SER A 32 0.32 9.02 -2.74
N SER A 33 0.31 7.83 -2.18
CA SER A 33 1.49 7.17 -1.63
C SER A 33 2.21 6.29 -2.65
N ILE A 34 1.65 6.13 -3.84
CA ILE A 34 2.24 5.31 -4.89
C ILE A 34 3.25 6.16 -5.66
N VAL A 35 4.49 5.68 -5.73
CA VAL A 35 5.55 6.33 -6.50
C VAL A 35 5.52 5.72 -7.91
N SER A 36 4.98 6.47 -8.86
CA SER A 36 4.81 5.96 -10.22
C SER A 36 4.90 7.11 -11.22
N ASN A 37 5.40 6.81 -12.41
CA ASN A 37 5.55 7.77 -13.49
C ASN A 37 4.29 7.86 -14.36
N GLY A 38 3.13 7.99 -13.74
CA GLY A 38 1.90 8.18 -14.49
C GLY A 38 0.71 7.45 -13.88
N PHE A 39 0.72 6.15 -13.87
CA PHE A 39 -0.39 5.37 -13.32
C PHE A 39 -0.24 5.20 -11.82
N LYS A 40 -1.18 5.76 -11.07
CA LYS A 40 -1.22 5.61 -9.61
C LYS A 40 -2.31 4.62 -9.24
N SER A 41 -2.18 3.40 -9.72
CA SER A 41 -3.09 2.32 -9.37
C SER A 41 -2.30 1.03 -9.20
N LEU A 42 -2.92 0.09 -8.49
CA LEU A 42 -2.31 -1.21 -8.21
C LEU A 42 -3.29 -2.30 -8.64
N ASP A 43 -2.74 -3.44 -9.06
CA ASP A 43 -3.54 -4.60 -9.40
C ASP A 43 -3.54 -5.60 -8.26
N GLU A 44 -4.66 -6.29 -8.10
CA GLU A 44 -4.78 -7.34 -7.10
C GLU A 44 -3.74 -8.43 -7.35
N GLY A 45 -3.05 -8.81 -6.29
CA GLY A 45 -1.98 -9.82 -6.39
C GLY A 45 -0.63 -9.30 -6.83
N GLN A 46 -0.52 -8.01 -7.13
CA GLN A 46 0.73 -7.41 -7.56
C GLN A 46 1.72 -7.30 -6.43
N LYS A 47 2.98 -7.59 -6.68
CA LYS A 47 4.05 -7.44 -5.69
C LYS A 47 4.53 -5.99 -5.66
N VAL A 48 4.69 -5.47 -4.46
CA VAL A 48 5.12 -4.10 -4.23
C VAL A 48 6.14 -4.02 -3.11
N THR A 49 6.90 -2.93 -3.10
CA THR A 49 7.74 -2.55 -1.96
C THR A 49 7.21 -1.24 -1.40
N PHE A 50 7.30 -1.07 -0.10
CA PHE A 50 6.75 0.12 0.55
C PHE A 50 7.39 0.34 1.92
N ASP A 51 7.27 1.56 2.41
CA ASP A 51 7.56 1.88 3.80
C ASP A 51 6.23 2.01 4.54
N THR A 52 6.28 1.93 5.86
CA THR A 52 5.08 2.09 6.68
C THR A 52 5.24 3.27 7.62
N GLU A 53 4.10 3.90 7.91
CA GLU A 53 4.05 4.90 8.97
C GLU A 53 2.75 4.74 9.74
N THR A 54 2.76 5.21 10.98
CA THR A 54 1.57 5.16 11.81
C THR A 54 0.57 6.19 11.32
N ASP A 55 -0.70 5.77 11.22
CA ASP A 55 -1.78 6.68 10.86
C ASP A 55 -1.89 7.77 11.93
N PRO A 56 -1.84 9.05 11.55
CA PRO A 56 -1.93 10.14 12.51
C PRO A 56 -3.25 10.21 13.27
N LYS A 57 -4.30 9.59 12.71
CA LYS A 57 -5.61 9.57 13.35
C LYS A 57 -5.84 8.34 14.23
N ASP A 58 -5.08 7.27 13.99
CA ASP A 58 -5.21 6.04 14.76
C ASP A 58 -3.85 5.35 14.84
N SER A 59 -3.20 5.46 15.99
CA SER A 59 -1.86 4.91 16.19
C SER A 59 -1.80 3.39 16.11
N ARG A 60 -2.95 2.72 16.12
CA ARG A 60 -3.01 1.26 15.98
C ARG A 60 -3.02 0.81 14.52
N LYS A 61 -3.17 1.75 13.58
CA LYS A 61 -3.20 1.45 12.15
C LYS A 61 -1.93 1.92 11.48
N LEU A 62 -1.48 1.13 10.51
CA LEU A 62 -0.35 1.49 9.67
C LEU A 62 -0.84 1.82 8.27
N ARG A 63 -0.13 2.71 7.60
CA ARG A 63 -0.37 3.00 6.19
C ARG A 63 0.92 2.86 5.41
N ALA A 64 0.80 2.48 4.15
CA ALA A 64 1.94 2.35 3.26
C ALA A 64 2.29 3.70 2.66
N ILE A 65 3.58 3.98 2.58
CA ILE A 65 4.11 5.17 1.92
C ILE A 65 5.24 4.74 0.98
N ASN A 66 5.56 5.56 0.01
CA ASN A 66 6.62 5.28 -0.97
C ASN A 66 6.42 3.91 -1.62
N VAL A 67 5.19 3.64 -2.04
CA VAL A 67 4.83 2.35 -2.62
C VAL A 67 5.35 2.28 -4.05
N CYS A 68 6.16 1.26 -4.32
CA CYS A 68 6.71 1.01 -5.65
C CYS A 68 6.34 -0.39 -6.11
N VAL A 69 6.04 -0.54 -7.40
CA VAL A 69 5.83 -1.85 -7.99
C VAL A 69 7.18 -2.58 -8.04
N ALA A 70 7.21 -3.78 -7.53
CA ALA A 70 8.42 -4.58 -7.51
C ALA A 70 8.73 -5.19 -8.88
#